data_3a0e2ac439ccc2e965dfb7f7701b549a
#
_entry.id   3a0e2ac439ccc2e965dfb7f7701b549a
#
_cell.length_a   1.000
_cell.length_b   1.000
_cell.length_c   1.000
_cell.angle_alpha   90.00
_cell.angle_beta   90.00
_cell.angle_gamma   90.00
#
_symmetry.space_group_name_H-M   'P 1'
#
loop_
_entity.id
_entity.type
_entity.pdbx_description
1 polymer ?
#
loop_
_entity_poly.entity_id
_entity_poly.type
_entity_poly.pdbx_seq_one_letter_code
_entity_poly.pdbx_strand_id
1 'polypeptide(L)'
;MLSLVFLSACASESANQSTSIPSVTESPSEVIDETINPISLTALSQKEFVGKDLKLEKVLGENSKFTRYFVKYKSGELTISGIMNVPKGEGPFPTLVLAHGYIDPAIYTTGRGLAREQKYLAERGYVVLHTDYRNHAESDDDPDNDINFRLGYTEDVVNAALALKNSEFTFVDKERIGLLGRSMGGGIAFNSMVVKPGVFDAYVAFAPVSANVVDNYNRWTSMNFDIVNEIDKRFGLPDENPEFWKGVSAINYFDKATEPLLILHGTADDTCDIAWSEAATKALQDAGKQVEFIQYEGEGHAFIPRWEDSMKETIRFFETHLKS
;
A
#
# COMPACT_ATOMS: atom_id res chain seq x y z
N MET A 1 -37.68 5.47 98.93
CA MET A 1 -37.07 4.39 98.10
C MET A 1 -36.43 5.06 96.87
N LEU A 2 -35.16 4.81 96.75
CA LEU A 2 -34.30 5.49 95.76
C LEU A 2 -34.64 5.10 94.36
N SER A 3 -34.68 6.14 93.42
CA SER A 3 -34.63 5.92 92.01
C SER A 3 -33.42 6.67 91.42
N LEU A 4 -32.52 5.88 90.88
CA LEU A 4 -31.38 6.42 90.10
C LEU A 4 -31.82 6.85 88.70
N VAL A 5 -31.38 8.06 88.35
CA VAL A 5 -31.52 8.53 86.99
C VAL A 5 -30.19 8.32 86.28
N PHE A 6 -30.21 7.62 85.14
CA PHE A 6 -29.06 7.52 84.23
C PHE A 6 -29.29 8.49 83.03
N LEU A 7 -28.36 9.43 82.88
CA LEU A 7 -28.26 10.24 81.67
C LEU A 7 -27.57 9.42 80.58
N SER A 8 -28.23 9.30 79.43
CA SER A 8 -27.61 8.80 78.19
C SER A 8 -27.29 9.96 77.26
N ALA A 9 -26.02 10.11 76.95
CA ALA A 9 -25.53 11.12 75.96
C ALA A 9 -25.69 10.54 74.55
N CYS A 10 -26.42 11.25 73.68
CA CYS A 10 -26.47 10.97 72.26
C CYS A 10 -25.23 11.58 71.56
N ALA A 11 -24.41 10.73 71.00
CA ALA A 11 -23.38 11.10 70.02
C ALA A 11 -23.98 11.04 68.63
N SER A 12 -23.97 12.17 67.89
CA SER A 12 -24.40 12.28 66.50
C SER A 12 -23.24 11.82 65.61
N GLU A 13 -23.37 10.69 64.92
CA GLU A 13 -22.50 10.28 63.82
C GLU A 13 -22.91 11.05 62.54
N SER A 14 -22.02 11.89 62.03
CA SER A 14 -22.14 12.48 60.72
C SER A 14 -21.63 11.53 59.67
N ALA A 15 -22.53 10.96 58.88
CA ALA A 15 -22.20 10.14 57.71
C ALA A 15 -21.55 11.01 56.60
N ASN A 16 -20.27 10.80 56.40
CA ASN A 16 -19.50 11.36 55.29
C ASN A 16 -19.77 10.52 54.02
N GLN A 17 -20.68 10.97 53.12
CA GLN A 17 -20.84 10.37 51.81
C GLN A 17 -19.69 10.80 50.92
N SER A 18 -18.72 9.88 50.71
CA SER A 18 -17.71 10.00 49.71
C SER A 18 -18.33 9.72 48.34
N THR A 19 -18.56 10.78 47.57
CA THR A 19 -18.88 10.66 46.13
C THR A 19 -17.63 10.29 45.37
N SER A 20 -17.52 9.04 44.93
CA SER A 20 -16.51 8.58 44.00
C SER A 20 -16.79 9.18 42.61
N ILE A 21 -15.91 10.10 42.19
CA ILE A 21 -15.83 10.60 40.80
C ILE A 21 -15.34 9.41 39.94
N PRO A 22 -16.01 9.06 38.83
CA PRO A 22 -15.47 8.05 37.92
C PRO A 22 -14.17 8.61 37.30
N SER A 23 -13.09 7.89 37.49
CA SER A 23 -11.82 8.16 36.83
C SER A 23 -12.02 7.96 35.31
N VAL A 24 -11.97 9.05 34.58
CA VAL A 24 -11.84 9.01 33.12
C VAL A 24 -10.46 8.43 32.86
N THR A 25 -10.41 7.21 32.37
CA THR A 25 -9.20 6.64 31.79
C THR A 25 -8.95 7.38 30.49
N GLU A 26 -8.04 8.37 30.52
CA GLU A 26 -7.47 8.92 29.32
C GLU A 26 -6.78 7.80 28.56
N SER A 27 -7.22 7.57 27.32
CA SER A 27 -6.47 6.76 26.37
C SER A 27 -5.05 7.32 26.24
N PRO A 28 -4.01 6.48 26.13
CA PRO A 28 -2.66 6.97 25.93
C PRO A 28 -2.66 7.83 24.68
N SER A 29 -2.42 9.13 24.81
CA SER A 29 -2.09 10.01 23.69
C SER A 29 -0.84 9.41 23.04
N GLU A 30 -0.93 9.04 21.77
CA GLU A 30 0.26 8.69 20.97
C GLU A 30 1.26 9.84 21.13
N VAL A 31 2.40 9.52 21.71
CA VAL A 31 3.54 10.44 21.73
C VAL A 31 4.06 10.47 20.29
N ILE A 32 3.60 11.44 19.51
CA ILE A 32 4.18 11.75 18.22
C ILE A 32 5.59 12.23 18.51
N ASP A 33 6.57 11.44 18.09
CA ASP A 33 7.98 11.86 18.15
C ASP A 33 8.14 13.06 17.20
N GLU A 34 8.21 14.27 17.74
CA GLU A 34 8.32 15.53 16.99
C GLU A 34 9.55 15.58 16.05
N THR A 35 10.45 14.58 16.14
CA THR A 35 11.63 14.48 15.28
C THR A 35 11.34 13.79 13.94
N ILE A 36 10.20 13.08 13.80
CA ILE A 36 9.86 12.34 12.58
C ILE A 36 9.15 13.28 11.61
N ASN A 37 9.74 13.47 10.43
CA ASN A 37 9.05 14.19 9.35
C ASN A 37 7.76 13.47 8.95
N PRO A 38 6.58 14.16 8.97
CA PRO A 38 5.31 13.56 8.64
C PRO A 38 5.23 13.01 7.21
N ILE A 39 6.06 13.56 6.30
CA ILE A 39 6.21 13.05 4.94
C ILE A 39 7.46 12.16 4.90
N SER A 40 7.32 10.95 5.42
CA SER A 40 8.39 9.93 5.42
C SER A 40 7.80 8.53 5.46
N LEU A 41 8.58 7.53 5.06
CA LEU A 41 8.19 6.12 5.19
C LEU A 41 8.08 5.69 6.66
N THR A 42 8.85 6.31 7.54
CA THR A 42 8.74 6.06 8.99
C THR A 42 7.39 6.55 9.52
N ALA A 43 7.00 7.79 9.22
CA ALA A 43 5.70 8.33 9.63
C ALA A 43 4.56 7.52 9.00
N LEU A 44 4.67 7.17 7.71
CA LEU A 44 3.67 6.35 7.04
C LEU A 44 3.55 4.96 7.68
N SER A 45 4.66 4.34 8.13
CA SER A 45 4.64 3.03 8.79
C SER A 45 3.98 3.05 10.18
N GLN A 46 3.94 4.22 10.82
CA GLN A 46 3.29 4.43 12.12
C GLN A 46 1.80 4.80 11.98
N LYS A 47 1.38 5.17 10.77
CA LYS A 47 -0.01 5.51 10.50
C LYS A 47 -0.91 4.28 10.64
N GLU A 48 -2.10 4.46 11.20
CA GLU A 48 -3.14 3.45 11.14
C GLU A 48 -3.68 3.35 9.70
N PHE A 49 -3.52 2.18 9.10
CA PHE A 49 -4.11 1.88 7.80
C PHE A 49 -5.53 1.37 7.98
N VAL A 50 -6.50 2.04 7.35
CA VAL A 50 -7.93 1.72 7.45
C VAL A 50 -8.48 1.45 6.06
N GLY A 51 -8.40 0.18 5.62
CA GLY A 51 -9.03 -0.32 4.40
C GLY A 51 -10.32 -1.05 4.73
N LYS A 52 -11.47 -0.55 4.22
CA LYS A 52 -12.80 -1.12 4.51
C LYS A 52 -13.83 -0.80 3.43
N ASP A 53 -15.04 -1.29 3.61
CA ASP A 53 -16.21 -0.97 2.79
C ASP A 53 -16.02 -1.26 1.29
N LEU A 54 -15.27 -2.34 0.96
CA LEU A 54 -15.11 -2.77 -0.43
C LEU A 54 -16.46 -3.23 -0.98
N LYS A 55 -16.92 -2.58 -2.04
CA LYS A 55 -18.22 -2.83 -2.67
C LYS A 55 -18.08 -3.14 -4.15
N LEU A 56 -18.84 -4.13 -4.62
CA LEU A 56 -19.05 -4.39 -6.04
C LEU A 56 -20.22 -3.49 -6.51
N GLU A 57 -19.90 -2.34 -7.08
CA GLU A 57 -20.89 -1.31 -7.42
C GLU A 57 -21.68 -1.66 -8.71
N LYS A 58 -20.96 -2.15 -9.73
CA LYS A 58 -21.54 -2.38 -11.05
C LYS A 58 -20.80 -3.49 -11.80
N VAL A 59 -21.55 -4.36 -12.46
CA VAL A 59 -20.99 -5.30 -13.46
C VAL A 59 -20.64 -4.50 -14.71
N LEU A 60 -19.37 -4.56 -15.12
CA LEU A 60 -18.86 -3.92 -16.35
C LEU A 60 -18.80 -4.87 -17.53
N GLY A 61 -18.81 -6.17 -17.27
CA GLY A 61 -18.79 -7.22 -18.26
C GLY A 61 -18.50 -8.58 -17.66
N GLU A 62 -18.77 -9.62 -18.43
CA GLU A 62 -18.46 -10.99 -18.04
C GLU A 62 -18.11 -11.84 -19.25
N ASN A 63 -17.40 -12.93 -19.00
CA ASN A 63 -17.12 -13.98 -19.96
C ASN A 63 -17.23 -15.36 -19.27
N SER A 64 -16.82 -16.42 -19.95
CA SER A 64 -16.88 -17.78 -19.39
C SER A 64 -15.88 -18.03 -18.25
N LYS A 65 -14.92 -17.12 -18.00
CA LYS A 65 -13.85 -17.29 -17.00
C LYS A 65 -14.01 -16.39 -15.79
N PHE A 66 -14.45 -15.15 -15.96
CA PHE A 66 -14.60 -14.19 -14.85
C PHE A 66 -15.70 -13.17 -15.12
N THR A 67 -16.14 -12.52 -14.04
CA THR A 67 -16.99 -11.31 -14.07
C THR A 67 -16.13 -10.10 -13.67
N ARG A 68 -16.27 -8.99 -14.40
CA ARG A 68 -15.57 -7.72 -14.16
C ARG A 68 -16.52 -6.74 -13.51
N TYR A 69 -16.10 -6.19 -12.37
CA TYR A 69 -16.87 -5.24 -11.59
C TYR A 69 -16.15 -3.89 -11.50
N PHE A 70 -16.92 -2.82 -11.51
CA PHE A 70 -16.51 -1.55 -10.93
C PHE A 70 -16.63 -1.64 -9.40
N VAL A 71 -15.61 -1.19 -8.69
CA VAL A 71 -15.57 -1.26 -7.23
C VAL A 71 -15.18 0.06 -6.61
N LYS A 72 -15.57 0.24 -5.34
CA LYS A 72 -15.08 1.31 -4.47
C LYS A 72 -14.74 0.72 -3.11
N TYR A 73 -13.74 1.32 -2.45
CA TYR A 73 -13.36 1.00 -1.08
C TYR A 73 -12.90 2.24 -0.34
N LYS A 74 -12.85 2.19 0.99
CA LYS A 74 -12.29 3.27 1.81
C LYS A 74 -10.80 3.05 2.03
N SER A 75 -10.03 4.14 1.82
CA SER A 75 -8.61 4.29 2.16
C SER A 75 -8.49 5.43 3.16
N GLY A 76 -8.55 5.11 4.46
CA GLY A 76 -8.80 6.10 5.48
C GLY A 76 -10.14 6.81 5.23
N GLU A 77 -10.12 8.13 5.15
CA GLU A 77 -11.32 8.93 4.86
C GLU A 77 -11.67 8.97 3.35
N LEU A 78 -10.68 8.70 2.48
CA LEU A 78 -10.89 8.77 1.04
C LEU A 78 -11.65 7.54 0.52
N THR A 79 -12.43 7.76 -0.54
CA THR A 79 -13.03 6.70 -1.34
C THR A 79 -12.19 6.49 -2.59
N ILE A 80 -11.71 5.27 -2.79
CA ILE A 80 -10.90 4.91 -3.96
C ILE A 80 -11.69 4.00 -4.87
N SER A 81 -11.70 4.31 -6.16
CA SER A 81 -12.32 3.49 -7.20
C SER A 81 -11.36 2.45 -7.75
N GLY A 82 -11.89 1.48 -8.47
CA GLY A 82 -11.10 0.45 -9.12
C GLY A 82 -11.91 -0.57 -9.91
N ILE A 83 -11.21 -1.56 -10.39
CA ILE A 83 -11.79 -2.71 -11.09
C ILE A 83 -11.48 -3.98 -10.33
N MET A 84 -12.49 -4.85 -10.19
CA MET A 84 -12.32 -6.19 -9.65
C MET A 84 -12.75 -7.24 -10.65
N ASN A 85 -11.86 -8.15 -11.02
CA ASN A 85 -12.18 -9.33 -11.78
C ASN A 85 -12.30 -10.53 -10.85
N VAL A 86 -13.48 -11.18 -10.85
CA VAL A 86 -13.78 -12.32 -9.99
C VAL A 86 -13.92 -13.56 -10.86
N PRO A 87 -13.09 -14.59 -10.68
CA PRO A 87 -13.19 -15.85 -11.43
C PRO A 87 -14.57 -16.50 -11.28
N LYS A 88 -14.99 -17.26 -12.31
CA LYS A 88 -16.16 -18.13 -12.22
C LYS A 88 -15.79 -19.41 -11.49
N GLY A 89 -16.72 -19.94 -10.69
CA GLY A 89 -16.54 -21.17 -9.92
C GLY A 89 -16.70 -20.96 -8.43
N GLU A 90 -16.33 -21.99 -7.67
CA GLU A 90 -16.38 -21.97 -6.22
C GLU A 90 -15.00 -21.52 -5.68
N GLY A 91 -15.00 -20.42 -4.88
CA GLY A 91 -13.82 -19.93 -4.17
C GLY A 91 -13.58 -20.71 -2.86
N PRO A 92 -12.74 -20.19 -1.93
CA PRO A 92 -12.06 -18.91 -2.08
C PRO A 92 -10.87 -18.97 -3.04
N PHE A 93 -10.65 -17.87 -3.78
CA PHE A 93 -9.57 -17.74 -4.75
C PHE A 93 -8.43 -16.89 -4.16
N PRO A 94 -7.15 -17.22 -4.45
CA PRO A 94 -6.03 -16.34 -4.15
C PRO A 94 -6.26 -14.99 -4.85
N THR A 95 -5.85 -13.91 -4.20
CA THR A 95 -6.20 -12.56 -4.62
C THR A 95 -4.96 -11.75 -4.91
N LEU A 96 -4.99 -10.95 -5.96
CA LEU A 96 -3.90 -10.06 -6.34
C LEU A 96 -4.41 -8.62 -6.40
N VAL A 97 -3.74 -7.73 -5.69
CA VAL A 97 -3.87 -6.30 -5.88
C VAL A 97 -2.90 -5.88 -6.99
N LEU A 98 -3.37 -5.08 -7.94
CA LEU A 98 -2.55 -4.56 -9.03
C LEU A 98 -2.34 -3.06 -8.89
N ALA A 99 -1.07 -2.66 -8.89
CA ALA A 99 -0.61 -1.29 -8.81
C ALA A 99 -0.06 -0.85 -10.18
N HIS A 100 -0.78 0.06 -10.87
CA HIS A 100 -0.42 0.49 -12.22
C HIS A 100 0.74 1.51 -12.23
N GLY A 101 1.37 1.68 -13.41
CA GLY A 101 2.37 2.71 -13.66
C GLY A 101 1.75 4.11 -13.76
N TYR A 102 2.59 5.14 -13.87
CA TYR A 102 2.11 6.51 -14.03
C TYR A 102 1.24 6.65 -15.28
N ILE A 103 0.07 7.22 -15.09
CA ILE A 103 -0.83 7.70 -16.14
C ILE A 103 -1.34 9.06 -15.63
N ASP A 104 -1.29 10.09 -16.47
CA ASP A 104 -1.78 11.40 -16.09
C ASP A 104 -3.24 11.32 -15.60
N PRO A 105 -3.54 11.76 -14.36
CA PRO A 105 -4.90 11.73 -13.83
C PRO A 105 -5.94 12.39 -14.73
N ALA A 106 -5.56 13.45 -15.46
CA ALA A 106 -6.47 14.18 -16.35
C ALA A 106 -7.00 13.34 -17.53
N ILE A 107 -6.29 12.27 -17.90
CA ILE A 107 -6.67 11.38 -19.00
C ILE A 107 -6.93 9.94 -18.55
N TYR A 108 -6.84 9.70 -17.23
CA TYR A 108 -7.05 8.38 -16.68
C TYR A 108 -8.53 7.99 -16.73
N THR A 109 -8.77 6.71 -16.94
CA THR A 109 -10.11 6.10 -16.84
C THR A 109 -10.02 4.85 -15.97
N THR A 110 -11.04 4.58 -15.20
CA THR A 110 -11.11 3.45 -14.26
C THR A 110 -10.59 2.15 -14.88
N GLY A 111 -9.62 1.54 -14.19
CA GLY A 111 -9.00 0.27 -14.58
C GLY A 111 -7.99 0.38 -15.72
N ARG A 112 -7.61 1.59 -16.14
CA ARG A 112 -6.58 1.79 -17.14
C ARG A 112 -5.20 1.39 -16.61
N GLY A 113 -4.40 0.79 -17.47
CA GLY A 113 -3.14 0.16 -17.11
C GLY A 113 -3.31 -1.29 -16.69
N LEU A 114 -2.30 -2.10 -16.90
CA LEU A 114 -2.26 -3.54 -16.56
C LEU A 114 -3.45 -4.37 -17.10
N ALA A 115 -4.10 -3.93 -18.18
CA ALA A 115 -5.30 -4.62 -18.71
C ALA A 115 -5.01 -6.05 -19.17
N ARG A 116 -3.80 -6.30 -19.70
CA ARG A 116 -3.35 -7.64 -20.07
C ARG A 116 -3.20 -8.52 -18.84
N GLU A 117 -2.54 -7.99 -17.82
CA GLU A 117 -2.25 -8.62 -16.54
C GLU A 117 -3.55 -8.92 -15.79
N GLN A 118 -4.47 -7.96 -15.72
CA GLN A 118 -5.80 -8.14 -15.12
C GLN A 118 -6.54 -9.34 -15.71
N LYS A 119 -6.60 -9.43 -17.06
CA LYS A 119 -7.27 -10.51 -17.76
C LYS A 119 -6.53 -11.84 -17.57
N TYR A 120 -5.21 -11.85 -17.77
CA TYR A 120 -4.39 -13.06 -17.72
C TYR A 120 -4.47 -13.76 -16.36
N LEU A 121 -4.44 -12.99 -15.28
CA LEU A 121 -4.50 -13.50 -13.92
C LEU A 121 -5.91 -13.97 -13.55
N ALA A 122 -6.95 -13.21 -13.91
CA ALA A 122 -8.35 -13.61 -13.65
C ALA A 122 -8.73 -14.89 -14.39
N GLU A 123 -8.27 -15.09 -15.63
CA GLU A 123 -8.49 -16.32 -16.40
C GLU A 123 -7.80 -17.57 -15.80
N ARG A 124 -6.84 -17.35 -14.86
CA ARG A 124 -6.11 -18.40 -14.14
C ARG A 124 -6.54 -18.58 -12.69
N GLY A 125 -7.72 -18.04 -12.35
CA GLY A 125 -8.32 -18.29 -11.05
C GLY A 125 -7.88 -17.37 -9.92
N TYR A 126 -7.29 -16.20 -10.23
CA TYR A 126 -7.03 -15.17 -9.24
C TYR A 126 -8.18 -14.17 -9.20
N VAL A 127 -8.64 -13.79 -8.02
CA VAL A 127 -9.35 -12.52 -7.85
C VAL A 127 -8.34 -11.41 -8.09
N VAL A 128 -8.68 -10.44 -8.92
CA VAL A 128 -7.76 -9.35 -9.28
C VAL A 128 -8.42 -8.02 -8.96
N LEU A 129 -7.89 -7.30 -7.99
CA LEU A 129 -8.29 -5.94 -7.64
C LEU A 129 -7.26 -4.95 -8.19
N HIS A 130 -7.63 -4.21 -9.23
CA HIS A 130 -6.84 -3.10 -9.77
C HIS A 130 -7.36 -1.81 -9.18
N THR A 131 -6.52 -1.12 -8.39
CA THR A 131 -6.88 0.17 -7.77
C THR A 131 -6.56 1.34 -8.71
N ASP A 132 -7.45 2.34 -8.75
CA ASP A 132 -7.25 3.55 -9.55
C ASP A 132 -6.34 4.58 -8.84
N TYR A 133 -6.15 4.47 -7.52
CA TYR A 133 -5.53 5.45 -6.60
C TYR A 133 -6.35 6.74 -6.43
N ARG A 134 -6.01 7.51 -5.38
CA ARG A 134 -6.47 8.91 -5.22
C ARG A 134 -6.13 9.77 -6.44
N ASN A 135 -6.87 10.80 -6.71
CA ASN A 135 -6.73 11.70 -7.86
C ASN A 135 -7.03 11.05 -9.23
N HIS A 136 -7.47 9.79 -9.29
CA HIS A 136 -7.72 9.09 -10.56
C HIS A 136 -9.19 8.67 -10.66
N ALA A 137 -9.76 8.82 -11.86
CA ALA A 137 -11.12 8.39 -12.22
C ALA A 137 -12.20 8.88 -11.22
N GLU A 138 -12.88 7.93 -10.52
CA GLU A 138 -13.92 8.24 -9.53
C GLU A 138 -13.42 8.17 -8.08
N SER A 139 -12.11 8.18 -7.89
CA SER A 139 -11.50 8.30 -6.56
C SER A 139 -11.54 9.73 -6.04
N ASP A 140 -11.56 9.88 -4.71
CA ASP A 140 -11.42 11.18 -4.07
C ASP A 140 -10.02 11.78 -4.30
N ASP A 141 -9.94 13.12 -4.21
CA ASP A 141 -8.72 13.87 -4.50
C ASP A 141 -7.87 14.12 -3.24
N ASP A 142 -6.56 14.16 -3.47
CA ASP A 142 -5.52 14.62 -2.54
C ASP A 142 -4.57 15.55 -3.32
N PRO A 143 -4.75 16.87 -3.25
CA PRO A 143 -3.98 17.81 -4.05
C PRO A 143 -2.49 17.86 -3.73
N ASP A 144 -2.10 17.46 -2.51
CA ASP A 144 -0.70 17.46 -2.09
C ASP A 144 0.05 16.15 -2.43
N ASN A 145 -0.63 15.15 -2.97
CA ASN A 145 -0.06 13.82 -3.17
C ASN A 145 1.22 13.81 -4.02
N ASP A 146 1.29 14.62 -5.10
CA ASP A 146 2.50 14.70 -5.94
C ASP A 146 3.68 15.34 -5.22
N ILE A 147 3.42 16.39 -4.43
CA ILE A 147 4.44 17.07 -3.62
C ILE A 147 4.91 16.16 -2.48
N ASN A 148 4.00 15.35 -1.93
CA ASN A 148 4.29 14.36 -0.90
C ASN A 148 4.83 13.03 -1.48
N PHE A 149 5.54 13.11 -2.61
CA PHE A 149 6.22 11.97 -3.27
C PHE A 149 5.30 10.78 -3.58
N ARG A 150 3.99 11.04 -3.76
CA ARG A 150 2.95 10.04 -4.06
C ARG A 150 2.85 8.92 -3.01
N LEU A 151 3.26 9.20 -1.76
CA LEU A 151 3.14 8.24 -0.67
C LEU A 151 1.67 7.83 -0.41
N GLY A 152 0.72 8.70 -0.75
CA GLY A 152 -0.71 8.39 -0.71
C GLY A 152 -1.11 7.20 -1.57
N TYR A 153 -0.46 6.96 -2.71
CA TYR A 153 -0.74 5.77 -3.52
C TYR A 153 -0.33 4.47 -2.81
N THR A 154 0.74 4.51 -2.01
CA THR A 154 1.12 3.37 -1.15
C THR A 154 0.04 3.09 -0.12
N GLU A 155 -0.51 4.14 0.50
CA GLU A 155 -1.62 4.02 1.44
C GLU A 155 -2.85 3.40 0.77
N ASP A 156 -3.21 3.84 -0.44
CA ASP A 156 -4.36 3.32 -1.18
C ASP A 156 -4.20 1.83 -1.51
N VAL A 157 -3.00 1.41 -1.91
CA VAL A 157 -2.70 0.00 -2.23
C VAL A 157 -2.73 -0.89 -0.99
N VAL A 158 -2.14 -0.45 0.13
CA VAL A 158 -2.20 -1.17 1.41
C VAL A 158 -3.65 -1.29 1.88
N ASN A 159 -4.41 -0.21 1.80
CA ASN A 159 -5.82 -0.19 2.19
C ASN A 159 -6.71 -1.01 1.25
N ALA A 160 -6.34 -1.19 -0.03
CA ALA A 160 -7.02 -2.12 -0.92
C ALA A 160 -6.91 -3.58 -0.41
N ALA A 161 -5.72 -3.99 0.02
CA ALA A 161 -5.51 -5.32 0.61
C ALA A 161 -6.28 -5.48 1.93
N LEU A 162 -6.25 -4.48 2.80
CA LEU A 162 -7.02 -4.49 4.04
C LEU A 162 -8.53 -4.52 3.78
N ALA A 163 -9.03 -3.79 2.77
CA ALA A 163 -10.43 -3.81 2.39
C ALA A 163 -10.87 -5.20 1.87
N LEU A 164 -9.98 -5.93 1.16
CA LEU A 164 -10.20 -7.32 0.81
C LEU A 164 -10.24 -8.22 2.05
N LYS A 165 -9.26 -8.10 2.95
CA LYS A 165 -9.20 -8.88 4.21
C LYS A 165 -10.43 -8.63 5.10
N ASN A 166 -10.94 -7.41 5.13
CA ASN A 166 -12.11 -6.99 5.92
C ASN A 166 -13.45 -7.23 5.21
N SER A 167 -13.45 -7.63 3.93
CA SER A 167 -14.68 -7.87 3.17
C SER A 167 -15.40 -9.14 3.65
N GLU A 168 -16.70 -9.22 3.40
CA GLU A 168 -17.49 -10.44 3.62
C GLU A 168 -17.57 -11.34 2.37
N PHE A 169 -16.76 -11.08 1.36
CA PHE A 169 -16.74 -11.85 0.13
C PHE A 169 -16.16 -13.25 0.35
N THR A 170 -16.99 -14.27 0.22
CA THR A 170 -16.59 -15.67 0.40
C THR A 170 -15.69 -16.20 -0.72
N PHE A 171 -15.64 -15.51 -1.84
CA PHE A 171 -14.77 -15.85 -2.96
C PHE A 171 -13.34 -15.31 -2.82
N VAL A 172 -13.07 -14.44 -1.85
CA VAL A 172 -11.71 -13.90 -1.53
C VAL A 172 -11.03 -14.80 -0.53
N ASP A 173 -9.85 -15.31 -0.88
CA ASP A 173 -8.95 -15.91 0.10
C ASP A 173 -8.15 -14.81 0.81
N LYS A 174 -8.49 -14.57 2.07
CA LYS A 174 -7.93 -13.47 2.87
C LYS A 174 -6.52 -13.73 3.36
N GLU A 175 -6.10 -15.00 3.34
CA GLU A 175 -4.77 -15.46 3.76
C GLU A 175 -3.79 -15.62 2.58
N ARG A 176 -4.25 -15.32 1.35
CA ARG A 176 -3.45 -15.44 0.13
C ARG A 176 -3.62 -14.22 -0.74
N ILE A 177 -2.98 -13.11 -0.33
CA ILE A 177 -3.06 -11.83 -1.05
C ILE A 177 -1.67 -11.38 -1.49
N GLY A 178 -1.45 -11.27 -2.80
CA GLY A 178 -0.21 -10.76 -3.39
C GLY A 178 -0.38 -9.35 -3.98
N LEU A 179 0.74 -8.67 -4.20
CA LEU A 179 0.82 -7.39 -4.91
C LEU A 179 1.65 -7.52 -6.18
N LEU A 180 1.08 -7.08 -7.31
CA LEU A 180 1.81 -6.89 -8.55
C LEU A 180 1.84 -5.41 -8.90
N GLY A 181 3.03 -4.83 -8.98
CA GLY A 181 3.23 -3.44 -9.35
C GLY A 181 4.09 -3.28 -10.61
N ARG A 182 3.77 -2.30 -11.46
CA ARG A 182 4.54 -2.00 -12.66
C ARG A 182 4.99 -0.55 -12.66
N SER A 183 6.26 -0.29 -13.03
CA SER A 183 6.80 1.07 -13.11
C SER A 183 6.62 1.81 -11.78
N MET A 184 5.88 2.92 -11.74
CA MET A 184 5.50 3.60 -10.50
C MET A 184 4.84 2.62 -9.50
N GLY A 185 3.97 1.70 -9.97
CA GLY A 185 3.37 0.67 -9.13
C GLY A 185 4.40 -0.30 -8.51
N GLY A 186 5.54 -0.52 -9.18
CA GLY A 186 6.67 -1.27 -8.62
C GLY A 186 7.35 -0.52 -7.47
N GLY A 187 7.47 0.81 -7.56
CA GLY A 187 7.92 1.66 -6.46
C GLY A 187 6.94 1.63 -5.28
N ILE A 188 5.63 1.60 -5.56
CA ILE A 188 4.59 1.43 -4.54
C ILE A 188 4.74 0.06 -3.84
N ALA A 189 5.10 -1.00 -4.58
CA ALA A 189 5.38 -2.31 -3.98
C ALA A 189 6.58 -2.23 -3.01
N PHE A 190 7.69 -1.58 -3.38
CA PHE A 190 8.81 -1.35 -2.47
C PHE A 190 8.40 -0.60 -1.20
N ASN A 191 7.62 0.48 -1.36
CA ASN A 191 7.12 1.23 -0.20
C ASN A 191 6.22 0.35 0.69
N SER A 192 5.28 -0.42 0.09
CA SER A 192 4.34 -1.27 0.83
C SER A 192 5.05 -2.31 1.69
N MET A 193 6.13 -2.93 1.16
CA MET A 193 6.95 -3.91 1.88
C MET A 193 7.56 -3.36 3.16
N VAL A 194 7.92 -2.07 3.18
CA VAL A 194 8.64 -1.47 4.30
C VAL A 194 7.72 -0.72 5.26
N VAL A 195 6.56 -0.22 4.80
CA VAL A 195 5.63 0.53 5.67
C VAL A 195 4.60 -0.37 6.35
N LYS A 196 4.23 -1.50 5.73
CA LYS A 196 3.26 -2.43 6.29
C LYS A 196 3.63 -3.88 5.97
N PRO A 197 4.74 -4.41 6.52
CA PRO A 197 5.07 -5.83 6.41
C PRO A 197 3.90 -6.71 6.89
N GLY A 198 3.68 -7.85 6.25
CA GLY A 198 2.60 -8.78 6.58
C GLY A 198 1.23 -8.43 5.97
N VAL A 199 1.12 -7.34 5.19
CA VAL A 199 -0.16 -7.02 4.54
C VAL A 199 -0.39 -7.84 3.27
N PHE A 200 0.68 -8.10 2.53
CA PHE A 200 0.71 -9.00 1.38
C PHE A 200 1.63 -10.19 1.69
N ASP A 201 1.41 -11.33 1.04
CA ASP A 201 2.19 -12.55 1.27
C ASP A 201 3.35 -12.69 0.26
N ALA A 202 3.26 -11.99 -0.86
CA ALA A 202 4.30 -11.96 -1.91
C ALA A 202 4.16 -10.72 -2.79
N TYR A 203 5.29 -10.27 -3.35
CA TYR A 203 5.35 -9.08 -4.19
C TYR A 203 5.98 -9.40 -5.54
N VAL A 204 5.44 -8.81 -6.62
CA VAL A 204 6.04 -8.83 -7.96
C VAL A 204 6.15 -7.41 -8.48
N ALA A 205 7.35 -7.00 -8.89
CA ALA A 205 7.64 -5.70 -9.45
C ALA A 205 8.12 -5.82 -10.90
N PHE A 206 7.34 -5.29 -11.84
CA PHE A 206 7.70 -5.21 -13.26
C PHE A 206 8.33 -3.86 -13.57
N ALA A 207 9.56 -3.85 -14.08
CA ALA A 207 10.26 -2.65 -14.50
C ALA A 207 10.02 -1.48 -13.53
N PRO A 208 10.30 -1.67 -12.22
CA PRO A 208 9.96 -0.69 -11.19
C PRO A 208 10.74 0.61 -11.37
N VAL A 209 10.16 1.72 -10.91
CA VAL A 209 10.93 2.94 -10.65
C VAL A 209 11.94 2.69 -9.53
N SER A 210 12.92 3.57 -9.36
CA SER A 210 13.95 3.39 -8.32
C SER A 210 13.33 3.35 -6.91
N ALA A 211 13.85 2.46 -6.07
CA ALA A 211 13.57 2.47 -4.64
C ALA A 211 14.27 3.63 -3.89
N ASN A 212 15.18 4.34 -4.58
CA ASN A 212 15.75 5.62 -4.16
C ASN A 212 15.01 6.77 -4.83
N VAL A 213 14.28 7.56 -4.07
CA VAL A 213 13.45 8.65 -4.60
C VAL A 213 14.25 9.74 -5.32
N VAL A 214 15.53 9.93 -4.97
CA VAL A 214 16.41 10.90 -5.66
C VAL A 214 16.58 10.56 -7.13
N ASP A 215 16.66 9.27 -7.50
CA ASP A 215 16.77 8.86 -8.91
C ASP A 215 15.49 9.25 -9.69
N ASN A 216 14.33 9.02 -9.08
CA ASN A 216 13.03 9.36 -9.67
C ASN A 216 12.86 10.89 -9.79
N TYR A 217 13.31 11.65 -8.78
CA TYR A 217 13.35 13.09 -8.80
C TYR A 217 14.19 13.58 -9.99
N ASN A 218 15.41 13.11 -10.11
CA ASN A 218 16.33 13.50 -11.17
C ASN A 218 15.80 13.13 -12.57
N ARG A 219 15.11 11.99 -12.68
CA ARG A 219 14.63 11.48 -13.99
C ARG A 219 13.40 12.23 -14.49
N TRP A 220 12.46 12.58 -13.58
CA TRP A 220 11.15 13.13 -13.99
C TRP A 220 10.76 14.40 -13.26
N THR A 221 10.85 14.44 -11.92
CA THR A 221 10.30 15.54 -11.12
C THR A 221 11.04 16.83 -11.32
N SER A 222 12.37 16.78 -11.46
CA SER A 222 13.24 17.96 -11.67
C SER A 222 12.90 18.77 -12.93
N MET A 223 12.14 18.20 -13.85
CA MET A 223 11.69 18.90 -15.08
C MET A 223 10.40 19.71 -14.88
N ASN A 224 9.71 19.56 -13.74
CA ASN A 224 8.49 20.30 -13.40
C ASN A 224 8.79 21.39 -12.37
N PHE A 225 9.00 22.62 -12.84
CA PHE A 225 9.40 23.75 -11.99
C PHE A 225 8.44 24.04 -10.85
N ASP A 226 7.14 23.90 -11.05
CA ASP A 226 6.14 24.20 -10.01
C ASP A 226 6.24 23.19 -8.87
N ILE A 227 6.37 21.90 -9.18
CA ILE A 227 6.55 20.83 -8.18
C ILE A 227 7.91 20.98 -7.50
N VAL A 228 8.99 21.25 -8.24
CA VAL A 228 10.34 21.45 -7.69
C VAL A 228 10.35 22.60 -6.69
N ASN A 229 9.78 23.75 -7.02
CA ASN A 229 9.71 24.91 -6.13
C ASN A 229 8.96 24.60 -4.81
N GLU A 230 7.87 23.84 -4.90
CA GLU A 230 7.14 23.44 -3.68
C GLU A 230 7.89 22.39 -2.84
N ILE A 231 8.57 21.45 -3.49
CA ILE A 231 9.44 20.47 -2.80
C ILE A 231 10.60 21.19 -2.11
N ASP A 232 11.32 22.06 -2.83
CA ASP A 232 12.43 22.82 -2.30
C ASP A 232 12.02 23.63 -1.05
N LYS A 233 10.93 24.38 -1.18
CA LYS A 233 10.40 25.20 -0.09
C LYS A 233 9.98 24.40 1.13
N ARG A 234 9.42 23.17 0.94
CA ARG A 234 8.90 22.35 2.05
C ARG A 234 9.95 21.45 2.66
N PHE A 235 10.86 20.92 1.86
CA PHE A 235 11.74 19.82 2.26
C PHE A 235 13.22 20.05 1.95
N GLY A 236 13.57 21.06 1.13
CA GLY A 236 14.90 21.23 0.57
C GLY A 236 15.21 20.24 -0.56
N LEU A 237 16.16 20.59 -1.41
CA LEU A 237 16.61 19.74 -2.52
C LEU A 237 17.48 18.55 -2.03
N PRO A 238 17.72 17.51 -2.87
CA PRO A 238 18.47 16.32 -2.45
C PRO A 238 19.84 16.61 -1.82
N ASP A 239 20.60 17.56 -2.37
CA ASP A 239 21.93 17.92 -1.88
C ASP A 239 21.87 18.82 -0.63
N GLU A 240 20.75 19.48 -0.36
CA GLU A 240 20.56 20.39 0.75
C GLU A 240 20.03 19.68 2.00
N ASN A 241 19.16 18.68 1.80
CA ASN A 241 18.55 17.93 2.90
C ASN A 241 18.57 16.41 2.64
N PRO A 242 19.74 15.77 2.53
CA PRO A 242 19.85 14.35 2.17
C PRO A 242 19.14 13.41 3.16
N GLU A 243 19.03 13.77 4.43
CA GLU A 243 18.35 12.93 5.42
C GLU A 243 16.84 12.84 5.16
N PHE A 244 16.20 13.93 4.74
CA PHE A 244 14.81 13.88 4.32
C PHE A 244 14.62 12.92 3.13
N TRP A 245 15.46 13.03 2.10
CA TRP A 245 15.37 12.19 0.89
C TRP A 245 15.66 10.71 1.17
N LYS A 246 16.51 10.41 2.13
CA LYS A 246 16.66 9.06 2.68
C LYS A 246 15.36 8.59 3.33
N GLY A 247 14.69 9.46 4.08
CA GLY A 247 13.45 9.17 4.81
C GLY A 247 12.27 8.79 3.92
N VAL A 248 12.26 9.21 2.66
CA VAL A 248 11.22 8.89 1.66
C VAL A 248 11.64 7.79 0.66
N SER A 249 12.84 7.23 0.78
CA SER A 249 13.42 6.24 -0.15
C SER A 249 13.38 4.84 0.44
N ALA A 250 12.58 3.93 -0.14
CA ALA A 250 12.35 2.57 0.38
C ALA A 250 13.63 1.74 0.51
N ILE A 251 14.64 1.99 -0.33
CA ILE A 251 15.92 1.28 -0.30
C ILE A 251 16.62 1.33 1.06
N ASN A 252 16.39 2.39 1.83
CA ASN A 252 16.97 2.58 3.16
C ASN A 252 16.24 1.83 4.29
N TYR A 253 15.15 1.14 3.96
CA TYR A 253 14.26 0.45 4.91
C TYR A 253 14.02 -1.01 4.54
N PHE A 254 14.75 -1.57 3.60
CA PHE A 254 14.57 -2.96 3.16
C PHE A 254 14.84 -3.99 4.27
N ASP A 255 15.53 -3.61 5.35
CA ASP A 255 15.64 -4.42 6.56
C ASP A 255 14.29 -4.76 7.19
N LYS A 256 13.27 -3.92 6.99
CA LYS A 256 11.89 -4.12 7.49
C LYS A 256 11.07 -5.09 6.65
N ALA A 257 11.44 -5.33 5.39
CA ALA A 257 10.72 -6.26 4.52
C ALA A 257 10.75 -7.69 5.08
N THR A 258 9.64 -8.41 5.01
CA THR A 258 9.50 -9.78 5.52
C THR A 258 9.08 -10.77 4.44
N GLU A 259 8.41 -10.33 3.40
CA GLU A 259 7.85 -11.16 2.35
C GLU A 259 8.79 -11.26 1.14
N PRO A 260 8.65 -12.34 0.34
CA PRO A 260 9.44 -12.52 -0.87
C PRO A 260 9.04 -11.55 -1.97
N LEU A 261 10.02 -11.13 -2.77
CA LEU A 261 9.85 -10.26 -3.92
C LEU A 261 10.43 -10.88 -5.19
N LEU A 262 9.69 -10.81 -6.30
CA LEU A 262 10.20 -11.04 -7.65
C LEU A 262 10.29 -9.70 -8.39
N ILE A 263 11.48 -9.40 -8.93
CA ILE A 263 11.69 -8.26 -9.83
C ILE A 263 11.88 -8.79 -11.26
N LEU A 264 11.15 -8.24 -12.21
CA LEU A 264 11.24 -8.54 -13.65
C LEU A 264 11.61 -7.26 -14.38
N HIS A 265 12.70 -7.24 -15.16
CA HIS A 265 13.15 -6.02 -15.86
C HIS A 265 13.75 -6.35 -17.23
N GLY A 266 13.47 -5.52 -18.21
CA GLY A 266 14.05 -5.60 -19.54
C GLY A 266 15.39 -4.87 -19.62
N THR A 267 16.40 -5.47 -20.27
CA THR A 267 17.74 -4.83 -20.36
C THR A 267 17.81 -3.63 -21.30
N ALA A 268 16.79 -3.44 -22.15
CA ALA A 268 16.64 -2.29 -23.05
C ALA A 268 15.53 -1.33 -22.62
N ASP A 269 15.19 -1.31 -21.32
CA ASP A 269 14.20 -0.37 -20.79
C ASP A 269 14.77 1.06 -20.79
N ASP A 270 14.17 1.94 -21.61
CA ASP A 270 14.53 3.34 -21.74
C ASP A 270 13.74 4.29 -20.82
N THR A 271 12.76 3.74 -20.12
CA THR A 271 11.89 4.47 -19.19
C THR A 271 12.41 4.37 -17.76
N CYS A 272 12.56 3.15 -17.25
CA CYS A 272 13.15 2.84 -15.94
C CYS A 272 14.50 2.17 -16.16
N ASP A 273 15.57 2.74 -15.63
CA ASP A 273 16.91 2.17 -15.76
C ASP A 273 16.99 0.83 -15.00
N ILE A 274 17.45 -0.22 -15.68
CA ILE A 274 17.64 -1.55 -15.07
C ILE A 274 18.59 -1.50 -13.86
N ALA A 275 19.54 -0.57 -13.83
CA ALA A 275 20.43 -0.37 -12.70
C ALA A 275 19.68 -0.08 -11.38
N TRP A 276 18.48 0.47 -11.45
CA TRP A 276 17.64 0.68 -10.26
C TRP A 276 17.13 -0.64 -9.67
N SER A 277 16.77 -1.59 -10.53
CA SER A 277 16.39 -2.94 -10.09
C SER A 277 17.59 -3.74 -9.57
N GLU A 278 18.76 -3.56 -10.17
CA GLU A 278 20.01 -4.15 -9.67
C GLU A 278 20.37 -3.62 -8.29
N ALA A 279 20.28 -2.28 -8.09
CA ALA A 279 20.52 -1.65 -6.80
C ALA A 279 19.52 -2.12 -5.73
N ALA A 280 18.22 -2.17 -6.07
CA ALA A 280 17.19 -2.67 -5.16
C ALA A 280 17.41 -4.13 -4.80
N THR A 281 17.73 -4.98 -5.78
CA THR A 281 18.03 -6.40 -5.55
C THR A 281 19.22 -6.57 -4.62
N LYS A 282 20.31 -5.84 -4.89
CA LYS A 282 21.49 -5.90 -4.03
C LYS A 282 21.19 -5.45 -2.60
N ALA A 283 20.46 -4.35 -2.42
CA ALA A 283 20.12 -3.83 -1.10
C ALA A 283 19.24 -4.83 -0.30
N LEU A 284 18.29 -5.50 -0.96
CA LEU A 284 17.48 -6.55 -0.35
C LEU A 284 18.32 -7.76 0.05
N GLN A 285 19.24 -8.21 -0.82
CA GLN A 285 20.17 -9.30 -0.53
C GLN A 285 21.10 -8.98 0.63
N ASP A 286 21.66 -7.75 0.66
CA ASP A 286 22.52 -7.27 1.75
C ASP A 286 21.75 -7.22 3.09
N ALA A 287 20.45 -6.96 3.04
CA ALA A 287 19.55 -7.00 4.21
C ALA A 287 19.07 -8.43 4.55
N GLY A 288 19.54 -9.47 3.83
CA GLY A 288 19.17 -10.86 4.05
C GLY A 288 17.72 -11.20 3.66
N LYS A 289 17.14 -10.45 2.71
CA LYS A 289 15.75 -10.63 2.27
C LYS A 289 15.65 -11.58 1.07
N GLN A 290 14.50 -12.24 0.95
CA GLN A 290 14.23 -13.14 -0.17
C GLN A 290 13.83 -12.33 -1.40
N VAL A 291 14.70 -12.27 -2.40
CA VAL A 291 14.48 -11.58 -3.67
C VAL A 291 14.94 -12.44 -4.84
N GLU A 292 14.07 -12.55 -5.85
CA GLU A 292 14.39 -13.10 -7.16
C GLU A 292 14.46 -11.94 -8.16
N PHE A 293 15.49 -11.91 -9.03
CA PHE A 293 15.62 -10.93 -10.09
C PHE A 293 15.80 -11.60 -11.43
N ILE A 294 14.89 -11.37 -12.37
CA ILE A 294 14.93 -11.93 -13.73
C ILE A 294 15.06 -10.77 -14.73
N GLN A 295 16.14 -10.81 -15.49
CA GLN A 295 16.40 -9.89 -16.59
C GLN A 295 15.94 -10.48 -17.91
N TYR A 296 15.30 -9.65 -18.74
CA TYR A 296 14.85 -10.02 -20.08
C TYR A 296 15.68 -9.27 -21.12
N GLU A 297 16.63 -10.00 -21.72
CA GLU A 297 17.56 -9.44 -22.69
C GLU A 297 16.83 -8.83 -23.90
N GLY A 298 17.15 -7.55 -24.19
CA GLY A 298 16.58 -6.78 -25.29
C GLY A 298 15.14 -6.31 -25.09
N GLU A 299 14.49 -6.65 -23.96
CA GLU A 299 13.14 -6.16 -23.66
C GLU A 299 13.15 -4.72 -23.16
N GLY A 300 12.17 -3.95 -23.61
CA GLY A 300 11.89 -2.60 -23.11
C GLY A 300 10.87 -2.60 -21.99
N HIS A 301 10.43 -1.40 -21.60
CA HIS A 301 9.51 -1.19 -20.46
C HIS A 301 8.18 -1.95 -20.53
N ALA A 302 7.69 -2.23 -21.73
CA ALA A 302 6.40 -2.89 -21.95
C ALA A 302 6.46 -4.41 -22.04
N PHE A 303 7.63 -5.03 -22.04
CA PHE A 303 7.84 -6.47 -22.22
C PHE A 303 7.15 -6.99 -23.50
N ILE A 304 7.59 -6.49 -24.66
CA ILE A 304 7.13 -6.96 -25.98
C ILE A 304 8.37 -7.39 -26.76
N PRO A 305 8.55 -8.67 -27.10
CA PRO A 305 7.57 -9.78 -27.13
C PRO A 305 7.55 -10.74 -25.92
N ARG A 306 8.40 -10.54 -24.89
CA ARG A 306 8.58 -11.50 -23.77
C ARG A 306 7.51 -11.40 -22.66
N TRP A 307 6.41 -10.66 -22.88
CA TRP A 307 5.37 -10.44 -21.87
C TRP A 307 4.77 -11.76 -21.33
N GLU A 308 4.48 -12.72 -22.22
CA GLU A 308 3.90 -13.99 -21.78
C GLU A 308 4.86 -14.79 -20.89
N ASP A 309 6.16 -14.76 -21.19
CA ASP A 309 7.17 -15.43 -20.39
C ASP A 309 7.28 -14.76 -19.00
N SER A 310 7.24 -13.42 -18.94
CA SER A 310 7.24 -12.69 -17.67
C SER A 310 6.01 -13.01 -16.83
N MET A 311 4.85 -13.21 -17.46
CA MET A 311 3.63 -13.61 -16.75
C MET A 311 3.66 -15.08 -16.28
N LYS A 312 4.35 -16.00 -16.97
CA LYS A 312 4.57 -17.36 -16.48
C LYS A 312 5.41 -17.36 -15.22
N GLU A 313 6.48 -16.55 -15.18
CA GLU A 313 7.32 -16.40 -13.98
C GLU A 313 6.54 -15.76 -12.83
N THR A 314 5.69 -14.78 -13.13
CA THR A 314 4.77 -14.17 -12.16
C THR A 314 3.84 -15.22 -11.51
N ILE A 315 3.21 -16.06 -12.33
CA ILE A 315 2.34 -17.15 -11.82
C ILE A 315 3.15 -18.13 -10.99
N ARG A 316 4.30 -18.62 -11.51
CA ARG A 316 5.20 -19.52 -10.78
C ARG A 316 5.52 -18.96 -9.38
N PHE A 317 5.87 -17.69 -9.32
CA PHE A 317 6.24 -17.03 -8.08
C PHE A 317 5.06 -16.94 -7.10
N PHE A 318 3.90 -16.46 -7.55
CA PHE A 318 2.71 -16.41 -6.71
C PHE A 318 2.22 -17.80 -6.29
N GLU A 319 2.24 -18.79 -7.18
CA GLU A 319 1.91 -20.17 -6.82
C GLU A 319 2.85 -20.75 -5.76
N THR A 320 4.11 -20.35 -5.74
CA THR A 320 5.09 -20.80 -4.75
C THR A 320 4.85 -20.14 -3.39
N HIS A 321 4.51 -18.85 -3.36
CA HIS A 321 4.51 -18.04 -2.14
C HIS A 321 3.12 -17.70 -1.61
N LEU A 322 2.04 -17.84 -2.41
CA LEU A 322 0.65 -17.73 -1.93
C LEU A 322 0.03 -19.09 -1.61
N LYS A 323 0.81 -20.16 -1.47
CA LYS A 323 0.30 -21.46 -1.03
C LYS A 323 0.18 -21.49 0.49
N SER A 324 -0.97 -21.95 0.93
CA SER A 324 -1.21 -22.33 2.34
C SER A 324 -0.41 -23.55 2.72
#